data_6853ab49c39e6c28f8aeda38811c8a5a
#
_entry.id   6853ab49c39e6c28f8aeda38811c8a5a
#
_cell.length_a   1.000
_cell.length_b   1.000
_cell.length_c   1.000
_cell.angle_alpha   90.00
_cell.angle_beta   90.00
_cell.angle_gamma   90.00
#
_symmetry.space_group_name_H-M   'P 1'
#
loop_
_entity.id
_entity.type
_entity.pdbx_description
1 polymer ?
#
loop_
_entity_poly.entity_id
_entity_poly.type
_entity_poly.pdbx_seq_one_letter_code
_entity_poly.pdbx_strand_id
1 'polypeptide(L)'
;AFARWRINDALQFYKAAKNEYLAQSLLDDILDGAIRDEVANRTMVEIIRSSDRVMFIEEVESSTVNTEKSKQDLALNGARLQIIKNILNSVSARLLELNMGIEILDVHLKRINYTQTVQSQVFNRMISGQEEIAEKYRAQGQGKKQEILGSQVQRKKEIMSEAYFEAQKIKGDADAEVT
;
A
#
# COMPACT_ATOMS: atom_id res chain seq x y z
N ALA A 1 0.27 -0.62 -23.01
CA ALA A 1 -0.35 0.67 -23.29
C ALA A 1 -0.82 0.73 -24.75
N PHE A 2 -1.66 1.70 -25.09
CA PHE A 2 -1.93 2.06 -26.48
C PHE A 2 -2.11 3.58 -26.54
N ALA A 3 -1.75 4.16 -27.67
CA ALA A 3 -1.91 5.59 -27.94
C ALA A 3 -2.64 5.78 -29.27
N ARG A 4 -3.38 6.88 -29.36
CA ARG A 4 -3.95 7.33 -30.66
C ARG A 4 -3.20 8.57 -31.09
N TRP A 5 -2.83 8.59 -32.35
CA TRP A 5 -2.08 9.68 -32.93
C TRP A 5 -2.65 10.07 -34.30
N ARG A 6 -2.31 11.24 -34.76
CA ARG A 6 -2.66 11.75 -36.10
C ARG A 6 -1.48 12.49 -36.71
N ILE A 7 -1.48 12.57 -38.03
CA ILE A 7 -0.54 13.39 -38.76
C ILE A 7 -1.10 14.81 -38.79
N ASN A 8 -0.37 15.77 -38.22
CA ASN A 8 -0.71 17.19 -38.20
C ASN A 8 -0.07 17.93 -39.38
N ASP A 9 1.19 17.60 -39.71
CA ASP A 9 1.91 18.14 -40.86
C ASP A 9 2.48 17.01 -41.72
N ALA A 10 1.86 16.80 -42.89
CA ALA A 10 2.25 15.72 -43.80
C ALA A 10 3.66 15.88 -44.38
N LEU A 11 4.11 17.13 -44.56
CA LEU A 11 5.42 17.43 -45.12
C LEU A 11 6.53 17.08 -44.12
N GLN A 12 6.35 17.52 -42.87
CA GLN A 12 7.27 17.20 -41.78
C GLN A 12 7.29 15.70 -41.50
N PHE A 13 6.12 15.07 -41.47
CA PHE A 13 5.97 13.62 -41.30
C PHE A 13 6.79 12.84 -42.37
N TYR A 14 6.63 13.21 -43.64
CA TYR A 14 7.34 12.54 -44.69
C TYR A 14 8.88 12.73 -44.62
N LYS A 15 9.32 13.90 -44.17
CA LYS A 15 10.75 14.18 -43.99
C LYS A 15 11.36 13.40 -42.81
N ALA A 16 10.60 13.26 -41.71
CA ALA A 16 11.07 12.63 -40.47
C ALA A 16 10.94 11.10 -40.50
N ALA A 17 9.78 10.59 -40.90
CA ALA A 17 9.44 9.18 -40.76
C ALA A 17 9.33 8.42 -42.08
N LYS A 18 9.24 9.10 -43.24
CA LYS A 18 9.10 8.55 -44.60
C LYS A 18 7.90 7.63 -44.82
N ASN A 19 7.57 6.76 -43.86
CA ASN A 19 6.43 5.85 -43.90
C ASN A 19 5.80 5.67 -42.50
N GLU A 20 4.58 5.17 -42.50
CA GLU A 20 3.79 4.95 -41.28
C GLU A 20 4.42 3.89 -40.35
N TYR A 21 5.01 2.84 -40.89
CA TYR A 21 5.63 1.78 -40.11
C TYR A 21 6.85 2.30 -39.31
N LEU A 22 7.69 3.12 -39.92
CA LEU A 22 8.83 3.72 -39.24
C LEU A 22 8.35 4.73 -38.15
N ALA A 23 7.31 5.51 -38.47
CA ALA A 23 6.69 6.43 -37.52
C ALA A 23 6.16 5.69 -36.30
N GLN A 24 5.47 4.57 -36.50
CA GLN A 24 4.93 3.76 -35.41
C GLN A 24 6.06 3.19 -34.54
N SER A 25 7.13 2.66 -35.15
CA SER A 25 8.28 2.14 -34.40
C SER A 25 8.94 3.23 -33.52
N LEU A 26 9.13 4.43 -34.06
CA LEU A 26 9.68 5.56 -33.32
C LEU A 26 8.76 6.03 -32.21
N LEU A 27 7.45 6.05 -32.46
CA LEU A 27 6.45 6.39 -31.45
C LEU A 27 6.41 5.36 -30.33
N ASP A 28 6.49 4.08 -30.65
CA ASP A 28 6.53 3.00 -29.68
C ASP A 28 7.76 3.14 -28.77
N ASP A 29 8.94 3.43 -29.32
CA ASP A 29 10.16 3.65 -28.53
C ASP A 29 10.04 4.86 -27.58
N ILE A 30 9.49 5.97 -28.07
CA ILE A 30 9.30 7.19 -27.26
C ILE A 30 8.26 6.95 -26.16
N LEU A 31 7.14 6.29 -26.50
CA LEU A 31 6.08 5.97 -25.55
C LEU A 31 6.55 4.99 -24.48
N ASP A 32 7.25 3.94 -24.88
CA ASP A 32 7.78 2.95 -23.93
C ASP A 32 8.79 3.56 -22.97
N GLY A 33 9.64 4.48 -23.44
CA GLY A 33 10.53 5.25 -22.59
C GLY A 33 9.78 6.09 -21.55
N ALA A 34 8.83 6.92 -22.00
CA ALA A 34 8.05 7.79 -21.13
C ALA A 34 7.19 7.00 -20.13
N ILE A 35 6.59 5.89 -20.57
CA ILE A 35 5.81 5.01 -19.69
C ILE A 35 6.71 4.37 -18.64
N ARG A 36 7.88 3.90 -19.02
CA ARG A 36 8.84 3.27 -18.09
C ARG A 36 9.31 4.24 -17.03
N ASP A 37 9.66 5.46 -17.43
CA ASP A 37 10.11 6.51 -16.52
C ASP A 37 9.02 6.89 -15.50
N GLU A 38 7.80 7.08 -15.96
CA GLU A 38 6.70 7.45 -15.06
C GLU A 38 6.25 6.29 -14.16
N VAL A 39 6.26 5.05 -14.66
CA VAL A 39 5.90 3.85 -13.88
C VAL A 39 6.98 3.53 -12.85
N ALA A 40 8.27 3.70 -13.15
CA ALA A 40 9.36 3.42 -12.23
C ALA A 40 9.34 4.32 -10.98
N ASN A 41 8.81 5.53 -11.10
CA ASN A 41 8.74 6.52 -10.04
C ASN A 41 7.46 6.43 -9.17
N ARG A 42 6.58 5.46 -9.46
CA ARG A 42 5.27 5.34 -8.79
C ARG A 42 5.06 3.96 -8.19
N THR A 43 4.23 3.90 -7.15
CA THR A 43 3.82 2.62 -6.58
C THR A 43 2.79 1.94 -7.47
N MET A 44 2.76 0.60 -7.45
CA MET A 44 1.79 -0.18 -8.24
C MET A 44 0.33 0.17 -7.91
N VAL A 45 0.06 0.51 -6.66
CA VAL A 45 -1.28 0.91 -6.21
C VAL A 45 -1.72 2.22 -6.86
N GLU A 46 -0.85 3.22 -6.94
CA GLU A 46 -1.12 4.50 -7.61
C GLU A 46 -1.40 4.33 -9.10
N ILE A 47 -0.66 3.42 -9.76
CA ILE A 47 -0.80 3.15 -11.20
C ILE A 47 -2.13 2.44 -11.50
N ILE A 48 -2.57 1.55 -10.62
CA ILE A 48 -3.81 0.77 -10.83
C ILE A 48 -5.05 1.58 -10.46
N ARG A 49 -4.98 2.37 -9.38
CA ARG A 49 -6.14 3.10 -8.87
C ARG A 49 -6.49 4.30 -9.73
N SER A 50 -7.76 4.39 -10.08
CA SER A 50 -8.36 5.51 -10.81
C SER A 50 -9.30 6.36 -9.95
N SER A 51 -9.54 5.98 -8.68
CA SER A 51 -10.47 6.66 -7.77
C SER A 51 -9.82 6.95 -6.42
N ASP A 52 -10.27 8.02 -5.78
CA ASP A 52 -9.83 8.47 -4.44
C ASP A 52 -10.53 7.72 -3.29
N ARG A 53 -11.15 6.57 -3.58
CA ARG A 53 -11.83 5.77 -2.58
C ARG A 53 -10.83 5.26 -1.55
N VAL A 54 -11.05 5.62 -0.28
CA VAL A 54 -10.24 5.12 0.84
C VAL A 54 -10.35 3.60 0.92
N MET A 55 -9.23 2.89 0.88
CA MET A 55 -9.20 1.47 1.20
C MET A 55 -9.13 1.32 2.71
N PHE A 56 -10.12 0.66 3.29
CA PHE A 56 -10.01 0.19 4.67
C PHE A 56 -9.05 -1.01 4.67
N ILE A 57 -7.80 -0.74 4.98
CA ILE A 57 -6.89 -1.78 5.44
C ILE A 57 -7.19 -1.88 6.93
N GLU A 58 -7.72 -3.01 7.41
CA GLU A 58 -7.78 -3.29 8.83
C GLU A 58 -6.35 -3.29 9.39
N GLU A 59 -5.88 -2.12 9.79
CA GLU A 59 -4.67 -2.00 10.57
C GLU A 59 -4.98 -2.55 11.96
N VAL A 60 -4.26 -3.61 12.31
CA VAL A 60 -4.13 -4.03 13.70
C VAL A 60 -3.67 -2.81 14.48
N GLU A 61 -4.52 -2.33 15.37
CA GLU A 61 -4.17 -1.29 16.35
C GLU A 61 -2.91 -1.73 17.12
N SER A 62 -1.74 -1.44 16.58
CA SER A 62 -0.51 -1.45 17.33
C SER A 62 -0.33 -0.06 17.92
N SER A 63 -0.79 0.05 19.17
CA SER A 63 -0.45 1.13 20.08
C SER A 63 1.00 1.58 19.89
N THR A 64 1.19 2.89 19.75
CA THR A 64 2.43 3.65 19.95
C THR A 64 3.43 3.80 18.80
N VAL A 65 3.00 4.02 17.56
CA VAL A 65 3.88 4.74 16.61
C VAL A 65 3.00 5.68 15.77
N ASN A 66 3.21 7.00 15.94
CA ASN A 66 2.74 8.12 15.13
C ASN A 66 1.73 7.78 14.00
N THR A 67 0.48 7.59 14.40
CA THR A 67 -0.65 7.13 13.57
C THR A 67 -1.07 8.16 12.52
N GLU A 68 -0.57 9.39 12.59
CA GLU A 68 -0.98 10.44 11.66
C GLU A 68 -0.18 10.45 10.36
N LYS A 69 1.09 10.01 10.37
CA LYS A 69 1.89 9.91 9.14
C LYS A 69 1.52 8.70 8.28
N SER A 70 1.18 7.58 8.90
CA SER A 70 0.78 6.38 8.16
C SER A 70 -0.60 6.51 7.50
N LYS A 71 -1.52 7.30 8.06
CA LYS A 71 -2.83 7.58 7.45
C LYS A 71 -2.74 8.51 6.23
N GLN A 72 -1.78 9.42 6.20
CA GLN A 72 -1.54 10.32 5.08
C GLN A 72 -0.83 9.62 3.92
N ASP A 73 0.07 8.67 4.20
CA ASP A 73 0.77 7.88 3.18
C ASP A 73 -0.13 6.77 2.59
N LEU A 74 -1.18 6.33 3.31
CA LEU A 74 -2.17 5.36 2.83
C LEU A 74 -3.37 6.00 2.12
N ALA A 75 -3.53 7.31 2.17
CA ALA A 75 -4.44 8.05 1.30
C ALA A 75 -3.83 8.18 -0.12
N LEU A 76 -3.49 7.03 -0.72
CA LEU A 76 -3.01 6.94 -2.10
C LEU A 76 -4.17 7.31 -3.02
N ASN A 77 -4.28 8.60 -3.28
CA ASN A 77 -5.19 9.14 -4.28
C ASN A 77 -4.89 8.46 -5.61
N GLY A 78 -5.92 8.10 -6.35
CA GLY A 78 -5.76 7.47 -7.65
C GLY A 78 -4.98 8.35 -8.61
N ALA A 79 -3.68 8.11 -8.72
CA ALA A 79 -2.78 8.90 -9.55
C ALA A 79 -2.82 8.51 -11.04
N ARG A 80 -3.60 7.47 -11.41
CA ARG A 80 -3.63 6.95 -12.78
C ARG A 80 -3.94 8.00 -13.85
N LEU A 81 -4.90 8.88 -13.61
CA LEU A 81 -5.24 9.95 -14.56
C LEU A 81 -4.11 10.96 -14.67
N GLN A 82 -3.42 11.26 -13.58
CA GLN A 82 -2.29 12.18 -13.56
C GLN A 82 -1.08 11.58 -14.26
N ILE A 83 -0.82 10.29 -14.06
CA ILE A 83 0.23 9.53 -14.74
C ILE A 83 0.02 9.57 -16.27
N ILE A 84 -1.20 9.28 -16.74
CA ILE A 84 -1.54 9.34 -18.15
C ILE A 84 -1.31 10.75 -18.72
N LYS A 85 -1.69 11.79 -17.98
CA LYS A 85 -1.50 13.18 -18.39
C LYS A 85 -0.02 13.58 -18.44
N ASN A 86 0.78 13.12 -17.48
CA ASN A 86 2.23 13.34 -17.47
C ASN A 86 2.90 12.66 -18.66
N ILE A 87 2.54 11.40 -18.93
CA ILE A 87 3.05 10.66 -20.10
C ILE A 87 2.70 11.41 -21.38
N LEU A 88 1.44 11.83 -21.53
CA LEU A 88 1.00 12.59 -22.72
C LEU A 88 1.83 13.87 -22.91
N ASN A 89 2.05 14.64 -21.86
CA ASN A 89 2.81 15.88 -21.90
C ASN A 89 4.28 15.62 -22.26
N SER A 90 4.91 14.61 -21.66
CA SER A 90 6.31 14.25 -21.92
C SER A 90 6.51 13.78 -23.36
N VAL A 91 5.61 12.95 -23.85
CA VAL A 91 5.68 12.47 -25.24
C VAL A 91 5.39 13.58 -26.23
N SER A 92 4.41 14.43 -25.98
CA SER A 92 4.10 15.58 -26.84
C SER A 92 5.27 16.55 -26.94
N ALA A 93 5.94 16.85 -25.82
CA ALA A 93 7.16 17.68 -25.82
C ALA A 93 8.28 17.06 -26.66
N ARG A 94 8.49 15.75 -26.51
CA ARG A 94 9.53 15.02 -27.28
C ARG A 94 9.25 15.01 -28.79
N LEU A 95 7.98 14.86 -29.19
CA LEU A 95 7.58 14.88 -30.60
C LEU A 95 7.75 16.26 -31.22
N LEU A 96 7.53 17.33 -30.45
CA LEU A 96 7.78 18.71 -30.89
C LEU A 96 9.28 18.96 -31.10
N GLU A 97 10.15 18.49 -30.18
CA GLU A 97 11.62 18.57 -30.33
C GLU A 97 12.10 17.87 -31.60
N LEU A 98 11.53 16.71 -31.92
CA LEU A 98 11.88 15.91 -33.09
C LEU A 98 11.27 16.40 -34.41
N ASN A 99 10.37 17.40 -34.34
CA ASN A 99 9.67 17.95 -35.52
C ASN A 99 9.06 16.86 -36.44
N MET A 100 8.42 15.85 -35.82
CA MET A 100 7.90 14.69 -36.56
C MET A 100 6.59 14.96 -37.31
N GLY A 101 5.95 16.11 -37.11
CA GLY A 101 4.64 16.43 -37.72
C GLY A 101 3.50 15.51 -37.25
N ILE A 102 3.68 14.86 -36.10
CA ILE A 102 2.73 13.93 -35.47
C ILE A 102 2.20 14.56 -34.18
N GLU A 103 0.92 14.37 -33.91
CA GLU A 103 0.28 14.77 -32.68
C GLU A 103 -0.35 13.54 -31.99
N ILE A 104 -0.06 13.35 -30.71
CA ILE A 104 -0.71 12.31 -29.90
C ILE A 104 -1.99 12.89 -29.32
N LEU A 105 -3.10 12.20 -29.53
CA LEU A 105 -4.41 12.59 -29.06
C LEU A 105 -4.67 12.11 -27.63
N ASP A 106 -4.34 10.86 -27.36
CA ASP A 106 -4.46 10.27 -26.03
C ASP A 106 -3.54 9.05 -25.84
N VAL A 107 -3.35 8.71 -24.57
CA VAL A 107 -2.61 7.52 -24.14
C VAL A 107 -3.44 6.78 -23.11
N HIS A 108 -3.56 5.47 -23.24
CA HIS A 108 -4.30 4.62 -22.29
C HIS A 108 -3.46 3.43 -21.82
N LEU A 109 -3.47 3.21 -20.51
CA LEU A 109 -2.91 2.01 -19.88
C LEU A 109 -4.03 0.98 -19.73
N LYS A 110 -4.02 -0.12 -20.50
CA LYS A 110 -5.06 -1.17 -20.43
C LYS A 110 -4.87 -2.09 -19.24
N ARG A 111 -3.71 -2.73 -19.15
CA ARG A 111 -3.40 -3.75 -18.17
C ARG A 111 -1.93 -3.69 -17.79
N ILE A 112 -1.65 -3.85 -16.51
CA ILE A 112 -0.31 -3.94 -15.96
C ILE A 112 -0.19 -5.34 -15.37
N ASN A 113 0.77 -6.11 -15.85
CA ASN A 113 1.09 -7.43 -15.35
C ASN A 113 2.54 -7.45 -14.89
N TYR A 114 2.79 -8.16 -13.80
CA TYR A 114 4.15 -8.51 -13.44
C TYR A 114 4.71 -9.53 -14.42
N THR A 115 6.00 -9.46 -14.70
CA THR A 115 6.71 -10.56 -15.36
C THR A 115 6.66 -11.80 -14.46
N GLN A 116 6.70 -12.98 -15.05
CA GLN A 116 6.54 -14.24 -14.29
C GLN A 116 7.60 -14.41 -13.19
N THR A 117 8.80 -13.90 -13.43
CA THR A 117 9.90 -13.89 -12.43
C THR A 117 9.60 -12.99 -11.22
N VAL A 118 9.04 -11.82 -11.46
CA VAL A 118 8.71 -10.86 -10.40
C VAL A 118 7.43 -11.27 -9.65
N GLN A 119 6.50 -11.89 -10.35
CA GLN A 119 5.22 -12.33 -9.79
C GLN A 119 5.40 -13.29 -8.61
N SER A 120 6.27 -14.29 -8.75
CA SER A 120 6.56 -15.25 -7.68
C SER A 120 7.21 -14.57 -6.46
N GLN A 121 8.12 -13.62 -6.67
CA GLN A 121 8.73 -12.85 -5.58
C GLN A 121 7.74 -11.96 -4.86
N VAL A 122 6.83 -11.30 -5.60
CA VAL A 122 5.77 -10.47 -5.01
C VAL A 122 4.81 -11.32 -4.19
N PHE A 123 4.39 -12.49 -4.69
CA PHE A 123 3.53 -13.40 -3.94
C PHE A 123 4.20 -13.93 -2.67
N ASN A 124 5.46 -14.34 -2.75
CA ASN A 124 6.22 -14.79 -1.58
C ASN A 124 6.31 -13.66 -0.52
N ARG A 125 6.59 -12.43 -0.95
CA ARG A 125 6.61 -11.27 -0.05
C ARG A 125 5.24 -11.00 0.58
N MET A 126 4.15 -11.13 -0.17
CA MET A 126 2.79 -10.97 0.36
C MET A 126 2.46 -12.08 1.38
N ILE A 127 2.83 -13.32 1.10
CA ILE A 127 2.64 -14.45 2.02
C ILE A 127 3.41 -14.19 3.32
N SER A 128 4.70 -13.87 3.23
CA SER A 128 5.52 -13.57 4.43
C SER A 128 4.97 -12.40 5.23
N GLY A 129 4.45 -11.35 4.58
CA GLY A 129 3.80 -10.23 5.25
C GLY A 129 2.53 -10.67 6.01
N GLN A 130 1.72 -11.55 5.43
CA GLN A 130 0.53 -12.09 6.12
C GLN A 130 0.90 -13.03 7.27
N GLU A 131 1.94 -13.83 7.12
CA GLU A 131 2.47 -14.68 8.19
C GLU A 131 3.00 -13.85 9.38
N GLU A 132 3.70 -12.75 9.09
CA GLU A 132 4.17 -11.81 10.13
C GLU A 132 3.00 -11.20 10.91
N ILE A 133 1.94 -10.76 10.21
CA ILE A 133 0.72 -10.24 10.83
C ILE A 133 0.06 -11.32 11.70
N ALA A 134 -0.09 -12.53 11.19
CA ALA A 134 -0.69 -13.63 11.93
C ALA A 134 0.12 -13.99 13.20
N GLU A 135 1.45 -13.99 13.11
CA GLU A 135 2.31 -14.27 14.26
C GLU A 135 2.25 -13.15 15.30
N LYS A 136 2.19 -11.91 14.87
CA LYS A 136 1.95 -10.75 15.75
C LYS A 136 0.65 -10.90 16.54
N TYR A 137 -0.45 -11.28 15.89
CA TYR A 137 -1.72 -11.54 16.58
C TYR A 137 -1.65 -12.70 17.56
N ARG A 138 -0.97 -13.80 17.21
CA ARG A 138 -0.75 -14.93 18.12
C ARG A 138 0.04 -14.51 19.35
N ALA A 139 1.12 -13.76 19.15
CA ALA A 139 1.96 -13.26 20.24
C ALA A 139 1.17 -12.34 21.18
N GLN A 140 0.39 -11.40 20.61
CA GLN A 140 -0.49 -10.52 21.39
C GLN A 140 -1.56 -11.31 22.16
N GLY A 141 -2.18 -12.30 21.53
CA GLY A 141 -3.14 -13.17 22.17
C GLY A 141 -2.55 -13.97 23.32
N GLN A 142 -1.35 -14.50 23.15
CA GLN A 142 -0.62 -15.19 24.21
C GLN A 142 -0.23 -14.24 25.35
N GLY A 143 0.22 -13.03 25.04
CA GLY A 143 0.51 -12.00 26.05
C GLY A 143 -0.72 -11.65 26.89
N LYS A 144 -1.86 -11.36 26.25
CA LYS A 144 -3.12 -11.10 26.94
C LYS A 144 -3.60 -12.29 27.78
N LYS A 145 -3.43 -13.51 27.27
CA LYS A 145 -3.74 -14.72 28.05
C LYS A 145 -2.90 -14.80 29.34
N GLN A 146 -1.60 -14.56 29.27
CA GLN A 146 -0.73 -14.57 30.44
C GLN A 146 -1.05 -13.46 31.43
N GLU A 147 -1.37 -12.28 30.94
CA GLU A 147 -1.81 -11.15 31.77
C GLU A 147 -3.10 -11.48 32.55
N ILE A 148 -4.12 -12.05 31.88
CA ILE A 148 -5.38 -12.46 32.49
C ILE A 148 -5.14 -13.56 33.54
N LEU A 149 -4.33 -14.57 33.23
CA LEU A 149 -4.00 -15.63 34.18
C LEU A 149 -3.22 -15.10 35.38
N GLY A 150 -2.28 -14.16 35.16
CA GLY A 150 -1.54 -13.50 36.24
C GLY A 150 -2.47 -12.69 37.14
N SER A 151 -3.36 -11.88 36.59
CA SER A 151 -4.32 -11.09 37.34
C SER A 151 -5.33 -11.97 38.11
N GLN A 152 -5.74 -13.09 37.54
CA GLN A 152 -6.59 -14.07 38.22
C GLN A 152 -5.91 -14.66 39.46
N VAL A 153 -4.65 -15.06 39.33
CA VAL A 153 -3.87 -15.62 40.44
C VAL A 153 -3.67 -14.58 41.54
N GLN A 154 -3.33 -13.35 41.17
CA GLN A 154 -3.18 -12.25 42.11
C GLN A 154 -4.49 -12.00 42.85
N ARG A 155 -5.61 -11.84 42.17
CA ARG A 155 -6.93 -11.58 42.77
C ARG A 155 -7.38 -12.72 43.69
N LYS A 156 -7.11 -13.97 43.31
CA LYS A 156 -7.37 -15.12 44.18
C LYS A 156 -6.57 -15.03 45.47
N LYS A 157 -5.26 -14.68 45.38
CA LYS A 157 -4.42 -14.54 46.62
C LYS A 157 -4.88 -13.39 47.48
N GLU A 158 -5.28 -12.28 46.90
CA GLU A 158 -5.84 -11.13 47.66
C GLU A 158 -7.09 -11.53 48.42
N ILE A 159 -8.09 -12.16 47.78
CA ILE A 159 -9.32 -12.63 48.42
C ILE A 159 -9.03 -13.65 49.54
N MET A 160 -8.11 -14.59 49.30
CA MET A 160 -7.73 -15.58 50.32
C MET A 160 -7.04 -14.93 51.52
N SER A 161 -6.17 -13.94 51.26
CA SER A 161 -5.45 -13.23 52.35
C SER A 161 -6.45 -12.37 53.19
N GLU A 162 -7.38 -11.71 52.53
CA GLU A 162 -8.40 -10.90 53.16
C GLU A 162 -9.36 -11.74 54.02
N ALA A 163 -9.81 -12.89 53.47
CA ALA A 163 -10.64 -13.83 54.21
C ALA A 163 -9.90 -14.45 55.42
N TYR A 164 -8.61 -14.75 55.27
CA TYR A 164 -7.80 -15.23 56.39
C TYR A 164 -7.59 -14.19 57.48
N PHE A 165 -7.36 -12.93 57.09
CA PHE A 165 -7.24 -11.81 58.02
C PHE A 165 -8.54 -11.61 58.80
N GLU A 166 -9.71 -11.59 58.11
CA GLU A 166 -11.03 -11.47 58.79
C GLU A 166 -11.28 -12.65 59.75
N ALA A 167 -10.99 -13.87 59.33
CA ALA A 167 -11.17 -15.03 60.20
C ALA A 167 -10.28 -14.97 61.44
N GLN A 168 -9.03 -14.49 61.31
CA GLN A 168 -8.14 -14.33 62.47
C GLN A 168 -8.59 -13.19 63.40
N LYS A 169 -9.12 -12.08 62.79
CA LYS A 169 -9.66 -10.97 63.56
C LYS A 169 -10.85 -11.41 64.39
N ILE A 170 -11.83 -12.11 63.78
CA ILE A 170 -13.00 -12.66 64.51
C ILE A 170 -12.59 -13.59 65.62
N LYS A 171 -11.60 -14.46 65.43
CA LYS A 171 -11.06 -15.35 66.47
C LYS A 171 -10.43 -14.54 67.63
N GLY A 172 -9.62 -13.54 67.28
CA GLY A 172 -8.98 -12.68 68.27
C GLY A 172 -9.96 -11.86 69.10
N ASP A 173 -10.98 -11.32 68.43
CA ASP A 173 -12.05 -10.57 69.12
C ASP A 173 -12.86 -11.48 70.06
N ALA A 174 -13.19 -12.72 69.64
CA ALA A 174 -13.87 -13.71 70.47
C ALA A 174 -13.00 -14.17 71.67
N ASP A 175 -11.71 -14.42 71.49
CA ASP A 175 -10.79 -14.78 72.58
C ASP A 175 -10.64 -13.61 73.58
N ALA A 176 -10.71 -12.36 73.10
CA ALA A 176 -10.64 -11.18 73.98
C ALA A 176 -11.92 -10.96 74.83
N GLU A 177 -13.09 -11.37 74.36
CA GLU A 177 -14.36 -11.29 75.11
C GLU A 177 -14.47 -12.40 76.22
N VAL A 178 -13.74 -13.50 76.07
CA VAL A 178 -13.81 -14.63 77.00
C VAL A 178 -12.78 -14.50 78.16
N THR A 179 -11.86 -13.57 78.08
CA THR A 179 -10.83 -13.32 79.11
C THR A 179 -11.22 -12.18 79.99
#